data_6092bd7d51d0c1f427ab896d7aadd235
#
_entry.id   6092bd7d51d0c1f427ab896d7aadd235
#
_cell.length_a   1.000
_cell.length_b   1.000
_cell.length_c   1.000
_cell.angle_alpha   90.00
_cell.angle_beta   90.00
_cell.angle_gamma   90.00
#
_symmetry.space_group_name_H-M   'P 1'
#
loop_
_entity.id
_entity.type
_entity.pdbx_description
1 polymer ?
#
loop_
_entity_poly.entity_id
_entity_poly.type
_entity_poly.pdbx_seq_one_letter_code
_entity_poly.pdbx_strand_id
1 'polypeptide(L)'
;GWFESADVATRTLAVWVGVICMVFAMVPAIFLKSKSTVNEDYSPLTVSNIGGSLKEILQGFKEAFKSKPFRKLCIATFFIFNAFNTIAAFSFFIVVYYLFNGDAGAAGIWPTLFGSLGALITTFLVIPIVTKMSKKMGKKKAFVTSQGISVIGYIMLWFLFIPGKPFMFIFALVVPIVLSLVVM
;
A
#
# COMPACT_ATOMS: atom_id res chain seq x y z
N GLY A 1 29.13 -5.95 -13.81
CA GLY A 1 27.85 -5.31 -13.48
C GLY A 1 27.93 -3.82 -13.73
N TRP A 2 26.80 -3.12 -13.74
CA TRP A 2 26.74 -1.66 -13.98
C TRP A 2 27.28 -0.84 -12.79
N PHE A 3 27.46 -1.49 -11.65
CA PHE A 3 27.97 -0.87 -10.42
C PHE A 3 29.10 -1.71 -9.81
N GLU A 4 30.10 -1.03 -9.25
CA GLU A 4 31.29 -1.67 -8.66
C GLU A 4 30.98 -2.45 -7.37
N SER A 5 29.95 -2.03 -6.62
CA SER A 5 29.50 -2.70 -5.40
C SER A 5 28.01 -2.51 -5.16
N ALA A 6 27.41 -3.38 -4.33
CA ALA A 6 26.00 -3.29 -3.94
C ALA A 6 25.68 -2.00 -3.19
N ASP A 7 26.62 -1.47 -2.42
CA ASP A 7 26.46 -0.21 -1.66
C ASP A 7 26.38 0.99 -2.59
N VAL A 8 27.24 1.05 -3.62
CA VAL A 8 27.23 2.11 -4.64
C VAL A 8 25.93 2.03 -5.45
N ALA A 9 25.50 0.82 -5.83
CA ALA A 9 24.23 0.61 -6.51
C ALA A 9 23.06 1.15 -5.69
N THR A 10 22.97 0.79 -4.42
CA THR A 10 21.89 1.20 -3.52
C THR A 10 21.85 2.72 -3.33
N ARG A 11 22.99 3.36 -3.09
CA ARG A 11 23.07 4.82 -2.95
C ARG A 11 22.65 5.54 -4.22
N THR A 12 23.16 5.13 -5.37
CA THR A 12 22.84 5.73 -6.67
C THR A 12 21.37 5.57 -7.00
N LEU A 13 20.80 4.37 -6.81
CA LEU A 13 19.38 4.12 -7.04
C LEU A 13 18.49 4.92 -6.08
N ALA A 14 18.88 5.06 -4.81
CA ALA A 14 18.12 5.85 -3.84
C ALA A 14 18.01 7.33 -4.28
N VAL A 15 19.09 7.92 -4.81
CA VAL A 15 19.07 9.28 -5.34
C VAL A 15 18.14 9.39 -6.54
N TRP A 16 18.26 8.47 -7.51
CA TRP A 16 17.39 8.47 -8.69
C TRP A 16 15.92 8.30 -8.34
N VAL A 17 15.59 7.38 -7.45
CA VAL A 17 14.22 7.18 -6.95
C VAL A 17 13.72 8.45 -6.26
N GLY A 18 14.55 9.09 -5.43
CA GLY A 18 14.21 10.35 -4.77
C GLY A 18 13.87 11.46 -5.76
N VAL A 19 14.69 11.64 -6.80
CA VAL A 19 14.45 12.63 -7.86
C VAL A 19 13.16 12.34 -8.63
N ILE A 20 12.95 11.08 -9.01
CA ILE A 20 11.72 10.65 -9.71
C ILE A 20 10.49 10.91 -8.84
N CYS A 21 10.51 10.52 -7.57
CA CYS A 21 9.42 10.78 -6.63
C CYS A 21 9.14 12.29 -6.47
N MET A 22 10.19 13.11 -6.40
CA MET A 22 10.06 14.56 -6.33
C MET A 22 9.37 15.14 -7.57
N VAL A 23 9.79 14.71 -8.77
CA VAL A 23 9.18 15.14 -10.04
C VAL A 23 7.70 14.73 -10.08
N PHE A 24 7.37 13.48 -9.75
CA PHE A 24 5.98 13.01 -9.73
C PHE A 24 5.13 13.70 -8.66
N ALA A 25 5.72 14.08 -7.52
CA ALA A 25 5.01 14.84 -6.48
C ALA A 25 4.69 16.28 -6.92
N MET A 26 5.51 16.86 -7.82
CA MET A 26 5.25 18.20 -8.36
C MET A 26 4.14 18.21 -9.41
N VAL A 27 3.89 17.11 -10.10
CA VAL A 27 2.85 17.01 -11.15
C VAL A 27 1.47 17.42 -10.64
N PRO A 28 0.95 16.90 -9.52
CA PRO A 28 -0.33 17.35 -8.97
C PRO A 28 -0.34 18.84 -8.59
N ALA A 29 0.77 19.35 -8.07
CA ALA A 29 0.86 20.76 -7.68
C ALA A 29 0.76 21.71 -8.89
N ILE A 30 1.25 21.29 -10.06
CA ILE A 30 1.23 22.08 -11.30
C ILE A 30 -0.11 21.94 -12.04
N PHE A 31 -0.64 20.71 -12.12
CA PHE A 31 -1.81 20.40 -12.95
C PHE A 31 -3.14 20.45 -12.20
N LEU A 32 -3.18 20.29 -10.89
CA LEU A 32 -4.40 20.42 -10.13
C LEU A 32 -4.66 21.89 -9.85
N LYS A 33 -5.69 22.45 -10.51
CA LYS A 33 -6.26 23.73 -10.10
C LYS A 33 -6.83 23.56 -8.68
N SER A 34 -6.11 24.05 -7.67
CA SER A 34 -6.70 24.21 -6.35
C SER A 34 -7.85 25.23 -6.47
N LYS A 35 -9.00 24.94 -5.86
CA LYS A 35 -9.97 25.99 -5.61
C LYS A 35 -9.24 27.08 -4.85
N SER A 36 -9.14 28.26 -5.45
CA SER A 36 -8.51 29.40 -4.79
C SER A 36 -9.24 29.68 -3.48
N THR A 37 -8.57 29.50 -2.38
CA THR A 37 -9.03 29.90 -1.04
C THR A 37 -8.66 31.36 -0.73
N VAL A 38 -8.32 32.13 -1.76
CA VAL A 38 -7.93 33.55 -1.64
C VAL A 38 -8.98 34.43 -0.94
N ASN A 39 -10.24 33.99 -0.95
CA ASN A 39 -11.35 34.67 -0.29
C ASN A 39 -11.73 34.11 1.09
N GLU A 40 -10.99 33.12 1.59
CA GLU A 40 -11.17 32.66 2.96
C GLU A 40 -10.24 33.48 3.87
N ASP A 41 -10.77 34.00 4.99
CA ASP A 41 -10.02 34.74 6.00
C ASP A 41 -8.94 33.83 6.61
N TYR A 42 -7.81 33.74 5.94
CA TYR A 42 -6.63 33.08 6.48
C TYR A 42 -5.94 34.02 7.46
N SER A 43 -5.97 33.66 8.73
CA SER A 43 -5.00 34.24 9.65
C SER A 43 -3.60 33.74 9.25
N PRO A 44 -2.66 34.61 8.87
CA PRO A 44 -1.35 34.18 8.46
C PRO A 44 -0.69 33.40 9.58
N LEU A 45 -0.06 32.25 9.24
CA LEU A 45 0.75 31.48 10.18
C LEU A 45 1.95 32.31 10.64
N THR A 46 1.72 33.16 11.64
CA THR A 46 2.76 33.89 12.33
C THR A 46 3.26 33.06 13.49
N VAL A 47 4.55 33.14 13.82
CA VAL A 47 5.17 32.37 14.91
C VAL A 47 4.39 32.50 16.22
N SER A 48 3.75 33.66 16.45
CA SER A 48 2.89 33.94 17.60
C SER A 48 1.57 33.18 17.58
N ASN A 49 1.06 32.72 16.40
CA ASN A 49 -0.20 32.02 16.26
C ASN A 49 -0.06 30.49 16.18
N ILE A 50 1.17 29.97 16.13
CA ILE A 50 1.42 28.52 16.06
C ILE A 50 0.78 27.80 17.25
N GLY A 51 0.84 28.37 18.46
CA GLY A 51 0.23 27.79 19.63
C GLY A 51 -1.31 27.68 19.53
N GLY A 52 -1.97 28.68 18.94
CA GLY A 52 -3.41 28.68 18.67
C GLY A 52 -3.78 27.63 17.63
N SER A 53 -3.08 27.59 16.51
CA SER A 53 -3.30 26.62 15.44
C SER A 53 -3.05 25.17 15.88
N LEU A 54 -2.02 24.93 16.69
CA LEU A 54 -1.80 23.60 17.29
C LEU A 54 -2.92 23.21 18.23
N LYS A 55 -3.45 24.14 19.04
CA LYS A 55 -4.58 23.88 19.93
C LYS A 55 -5.85 23.55 19.14
N GLU A 56 -6.12 24.26 18.05
CA GLU A 56 -7.26 23.97 17.16
C GLU A 56 -7.12 22.59 16.50
N ILE A 57 -5.94 22.24 15.99
CA ILE A 57 -5.66 20.91 15.42
C ILE A 57 -5.89 19.82 16.47
N LEU A 58 -5.35 19.99 17.68
CA LEU A 58 -5.53 19.02 18.77
C LEU A 58 -7.00 18.90 19.21
N GLN A 59 -7.73 20.03 19.21
CA GLN A 59 -9.14 20.03 19.52
C GLN A 59 -9.95 19.32 18.43
N GLY A 60 -9.70 19.60 17.16
CA GLY A 60 -10.30 18.89 16.02
C GLY A 60 -9.99 17.39 16.06
N PHE A 61 -8.76 17.02 16.40
CA PHE A 61 -8.35 15.62 16.59
C PHE A 61 -9.16 14.96 17.72
N LYS A 62 -9.27 15.63 18.87
CA LYS A 62 -10.07 15.15 20.01
C LYS A 62 -11.54 14.98 19.66
N GLU A 63 -12.12 15.90 18.90
CA GLU A 63 -13.50 15.80 18.42
C GLU A 63 -13.70 14.66 17.43
N ALA A 64 -12.79 14.49 16.48
CA ALA A 64 -12.81 13.35 15.53
C ALA A 64 -12.77 12.01 16.27
N PHE A 65 -11.91 11.90 17.32
CA PHE A 65 -11.81 10.69 18.12
C PHE A 65 -13.00 10.43 19.07
N LYS A 66 -13.86 11.41 19.31
CA LYS A 66 -15.13 11.17 20.01
C LYS A 66 -16.10 10.34 19.15
N SER A 67 -15.99 10.42 17.83
CA SER A 67 -16.82 9.65 16.91
C SER A 67 -16.50 8.15 16.96
N LYS A 68 -17.46 7.35 17.41
CA LYS A 68 -17.33 5.88 17.47
C LYS A 68 -16.98 5.24 16.10
N PRO A 69 -17.61 5.64 14.97
CA PRO A 69 -17.25 5.11 13.65
C PRO A 69 -15.81 5.43 13.26
N PHE A 70 -15.36 6.66 13.53
CA PHE A 70 -14.00 7.09 13.22
C PHE A 70 -12.96 6.28 13.99
N ARG A 71 -13.13 6.08 15.30
CA ARG A 71 -12.21 5.25 16.09
C ARG A 71 -12.11 3.82 15.57
N LYS A 72 -13.27 3.20 15.25
CA LYS A 72 -13.29 1.85 14.69
C LYS A 72 -12.56 1.77 13.37
N LEU A 73 -12.72 2.78 12.51
CA LEU A 73 -12.01 2.86 11.23
C LEU A 73 -10.50 3.02 11.45
N CYS A 74 -10.06 3.91 12.32
CA CYS A 74 -8.65 4.12 12.63
C CYS A 74 -7.99 2.84 13.16
N ILE A 75 -8.64 2.15 14.10
CA ILE A 75 -8.13 0.89 14.67
C ILE A 75 -8.05 -0.18 13.58
N ALA A 76 -9.10 -0.36 12.77
CA ALA A 76 -9.10 -1.32 11.67
C ALA A 76 -7.99 -1.02 10.65
N THR A 77 -7.85 0.23 10.26
CA THR A 77 -6.80 0.67 9.32
C THR A 77 -5.41 0.44 9.90
N PHE A 78 -5.20 0.77 11.17
CA PHE A 78 -3.93 0.52 11.85
C PHE A 78 -3.53 -0.96 11.80
N PHE A 79 -4.42 -1.88 12.16
CA PHE A 79 -4.12 -3.31 12.12
C PHE A 79 -3.88 -3.82 10.70
N ILE A 80 -4.67 -3.38 9.72
CA ILE A 80 -4.53 -3.79 8.33
C ILE A 80 -3.18 -3.32 7.77
N PHE A 81 -2.81 -2.04 7.97
CA PHE A 81 -1.53 -1.53 7.49
C PHE A 81 -0.35 -2.22 8.15
N ASN A 82 -0.41 -2.49 9.47
CA ASN A 82 0.64 -3.25 10.14
C ASN A 82 0.75 -4.68 9.62
N ALA A 83 -0.37 -5.35 9.37
CA ALA A 83 -0.36 -6.68 8.77
C ALA A 83 0.30 -6.68 7.38
N PHE A 84 -0.06 -5.74 6.50
CA PHE A 84 0.56 -5.61 5.19
C PHE A 84 2.05 -5.31 5.25
N ASN A 85 2.48 -4.39 6.11
CA ASN A 85 3.90 -4.07 6.29
C ASN A 85 4.69 -5.29 6.81
N THR A 86 4.12 -6.03 7.75
CA THR A 86 4.73 -7.25 8.28
C THR A 86 4.89 -8.30 7.18
N ILE A 87 3.84 -8.56 6.40
CA ILE A 87 3.88 -9.51 5.28
C ILE A 87 4.91 -9.05 4.23
N ALA A 88 4.95 -7.77 3.89
CA ALA A 88 5.91 -7.23 2.94
C ALA A 88 7.36 -7.41 3.43
N ALA A 89 7.63 -7.14 4.71
CA ALA A 89 8.95 -7.32 5.29
C ALA A 89 9.40 -8.79 5.28
N PHE A 90 8.50 -9.72 5.61
CA PHE A 90 8.80 -11.15 5.60
C PHE A 90 8.82 -11.78 4.20
N SER A 91 8.18 -11.16 3.22
CA SER A 91 8.07 -11.68 1.86
C SER A 91 9.44 -11.99 1.23
N PHE A 92 10.42 -11.10 1.40
CA PHE A 92 11.78 -11.33 0.92
C PHE A 92 12.40 -12.57 1.55
N PHE A 93 12.29 -12.71 2.87
CA PHE A 93 12.86 -13.85 3.60
C PHE A 93 12.18 -15.17 3.20
N ILE A 94 10.87 -15.17 3.02
CA ILE A 94 10.12 -16.35 2.58
C ILE A 94 10.59 -16.78 1.18
N VAL A 95 10.74 -15.84 0.27
CA VAL A 95 11.20 -16.17 -1.08
C VAL A 95 12.61 -16.72 -1.04
N VAL A 96 13.56 -16.04 -0.41
CA VAL A 96 14.99 -16.45 -0.44
C VAL A 96 15.19 -17.72 0.36
N TYR A 97 14.73 -17.76 1.60
CA TYR A 97 15.08 -18.87 2.51
C TYR A 97 14.17 -20.09 2.37
N TYR A 98 12.89 -19.88 2.11
CA TYR A 98 11.94 -20.99 2.00
C TYR A 98 11.81 -21.56 0.59
N LEU A 99 11.65 -20.70 -0.43
CA LEU A 99 11.50 -21.16 -1.82
C LEU A 99 12.82 -21.57 -2.46
N PHE A 100 13.93 -20.89 -2.13
CA PHE A 100 15.24 -21.10 -2.75
C PHE A 100 16.31 -21.61 -1.76
N ASN A 101 15.92 -22.15 -0.58
CA ASN A 101 16.80 -22.76 0.41
C ASN A 101 17.98 -21.88 0.85
N GLY A 102 17.81 -20.56 0.87
CA GLY A 102 18.84 -19.60 1.28
C GLY A 102 19.77 -19.14 0.16
N ASP A 103 19.62 -19.64 -1.05
CA ASP A 103 20.40 -19.19 -2.21
C ASP A 103 19.82 -17.90 -2.79
N ALA A 104 20.37 -16.77 -2.39
CA ALA A 104 19.97 -15.46 -2.90
C ALA A 104 20.29 -15.29 -4.40
N GLY A 105 21.30 -15.97 -4.91
CA GLY A 105 21.63 -15.95 -6.33
C GLY A 105 20.59 -16.68 -7.18
N ALA A 106 20.15 -17.86 -6.74
CA ALA A 106 19.07 -18.61 -7.37
C ALA A 106 17.71 -17.90 -7.25
N ALA A 107 17.48 -17.20 -6.13
CA ALA A 107 16.28 -16.38 -5.96
C ALA A 107 16.21 -15.23 -6.98
N GLY A 108 17.37 -14.64 -7.35
CA GLY A 108 17.51 -13.68 -8.44
C GLY A 108 16.43 -12.58 -8.45
N ILE A 109 15.65 -12.50 -9.52
CA ILE A 109 14.62 -11.47 -9.74
C ILE A 109 13.29 -11.76 -9.00
N TRP A 110 13.09 -12.98 -8.47
CA TRP A 110 11.79 -13.39 -7.90
C TRP A 110 11.25 -12.48 -6.80
N PRO A 111 12.04 -12.04 -5.77
CA PRO A 111 11.54 -11.14 -4.74
C PRO A 111 10.99 -9.83 -5.31
N THR A 112 11.65 -9.30 -6.35
CA THR A 112 11.22 -8.09 -7.04
C THR A 112 9.95 -8.31 -7.86
N LEU A 113 9.85 -9.44 -8.56
CA LEU A 113 8.65 -9.81 -9.32
C LEU A 113 7.43 -9.98 -8.42
N PHE A 114 7.57 -10.59 -7.26
CA PHE A 114 6.48 -10.73 -6.29
C PHE A 114 5.89 -9.36 -5.92
N GLY A 115 6.74 -8.38 -5.59
CA GLY A 115 6.30 -7.05 -5.21
C GLY A 115 5.72 -6.26 -6.39
N SER A 116 6.43 -6.21 -7.53
CA SER A 116 6.06 -5.37 -8.67
C SER A 116 4.85 -5.90 -9.43
N LEU A 117 4.77 -7.20 -9.69
CA LEU A 117 3.60 -7.82 -10.34
C LEU A 117 2.35 -7.68 -9.46
N GLY A 118 2.48 -7.91 -8.15
CA GLY A 118 1.39 -7.70 -7.21
C GLY A 118 0.87 -6.25 -7.24
N ALA A 119 1.77 -5.27 -7.26
CA ALA A 119 1.40 -3.85 -7.34
C ALA A 119 0.70 -3.51 -8.66
N LEU A 120 1.21 -3.98 -9.80
CA LEU A 120 0.60 -3.76 -11.12
C LEU A 120 -0.80 -4.38 -11.20
N ILE A 121 -0.93 -5.65 -10.81
CA ILE A 121 -2.21 -6.35 -10.80
C ILE A 121 -3.21 -5.64 -9.89
N THR A 122 -2.79 -5.23 -8.70
CA THR A 122 -3.64 -4.49 -7.77
C THR A 122 -4.11 -3.17 -8.39
N THR A 123 -3.22 -2.42 -9.00
CA THR A 123 -3.56 -1.12 -9.58
C THR A 123 -4.55 -1.24 -10.74
N PHE A 124 -4.31 -2.14 -11.67
CA PHE A 124 -5.09 -2.20 -12.91
C PHE A 124 -6.34 -3.07 -12.81
N LEU A 125 -6.35 -4.10 -11.96
CA LEU A 125 -7.47 -5.02 -11.83
C LEU A 125 -8.23 -4.86 -10.52
N VAL A 126 -7.55 -4.88 -9.38
CA VAL A 126 -8.24 -4.92 -8.08
C VAL A 126 -8.91 -3.59 -7.77
N ILE A 127 -8.26 -2.44 -8.03
CA ILE A 127 -8.86 -1.13 -7.75
C ILE A 127 -10.17 -0.92 -8.52
N PRO A 128 -10.25 -1.15 -9.85
CA PRO A 128 -11.52 -1.03 -10.57
C PRO A 128 -12.62 -1.99 -10.06
N ILE A 129 -12.26 -3.23 -9.71
CA ILE A 129 -13.20 -4.23 -9.18
C ILE A 129 -13.77 -3.74 -7.84
N VAL A 130 -12.90 -3.36 -6.89
CA VAL A 130 -13.32 -2.87 -5.57
C VAL A 130 -14.14 -1.59 -5.68
N THR A 131 -13.82 -0.72 -6.64
CA THR A 131 -14.61 0.49 -6.90
C THR A 131 -16.03 0.16 -7.36
N LYS A 132 -16.19 -0.80 -8.27
CA LYS A 132 -17.52 -1.29 -8.69
C LYS A 132 -18.27 -1.96 -7.55
N MET A 133 -17.62 -2.82 -6.78
CA MET A 133 -18.18 -3.43 -5.57
C MET A 133 -18.68 -2.38 -4.59
N SER A 134 -17.89 -1.32 -4.35
CA SER A 134 -18.25 -0.23 -3.45
C SER A 134 -19.49 0.54 -3.92
N LYS A 135 -19.65 0.72 -5.23
CA LYS A 135 -20.86 1.33 -5.82
C LYS A 135 -22.09 0.44 -5.68
N LYS A 136 -21.95 -0.87 -5.84
CA LYS A 136 -23.07 -1.84 -5.82
C LYS A 136 -23.56 -2.18 -4.41
N MET A 137 -22.67 -2.47 -3.48
CA MET A 137 -23.02 -2.96 -2.13
C MET A 137 -22.71 -1.97 -0.99
N GLY A 138 -22.18 -0.80 -1.33
CA GLY A 138 -21.81 0.24 -0.38
C GLY A 138 -20.42 0.06 0.24
N LYS A 139 -19.82 1.17 0.68
CA LYS A 139 -18.41 1.24 1.12
C LYS A 139 -18.06 0.26 2.24
N LYS A 140 -18.94 0.13 3.26
CA LYS A 140 -18.67 -0.75 4.42
C LYS A 140 -18.66 -2.23 4.03
N LYS A 141 -19.67 -2.67 3.28
CA LYS A 141 -19.76 -4.08 2.85
C LYS A 141 -18.62 -4.43 1.90
N ALA A 142 -18.34 -3.57 0.92
CA ALA A 142 -17.22 -3.76 -0.01
C ALA A 142 -15.89 -3.88 0.73
N PHE A 143 -15.63 -3.02 1.72
CA PHE A 143 -14.41 -3.09 2.54
C PHE A 143 -14.27 -4.42 3.28
N VAL A 144 -15.31 -4.84 4.00
CA VAL A 144 -15.30 -6.12 4.75
C VAL A 144 -15.13 -7.31 3.82
N THR A 145 -15.82 -7.32 2.69
CA THR A 145 -15.73 -8.40 1.68
C THR A 145 -14.32 -8.45 1.08
N SER A 146 -13.74 -7.31 0.71
CA SER A 146 -12.37 -7.26 0.17
C SER A 146 -11.34 -7.79 1.17
N GLN A 147 -11.48 -7.43 2.45
CA GLN A 147 -10.59 -7.98 3.50
C GLN A 147 -10.78 -9.48 3.69
N GLY A 148 -12.02 -9.99 3.63
CA GLY A 148 -12.30 -11.42 3.67
C GLY A 148 -11.64 -12.18 2.51
N ILE A 149 -11.72 -11.65 1.29
CA ILE A 149 -11.05 -12.21 0.11
C ILE A 149 -9.53 -12.20 0.29
N SER A 150 -8.97 -11.12 0.83
CA SER A 150 -7.52 -11.04 1.12
C SER A 150 -7.07 -12.10 2.12
N VAL A 151 -7.85 -12.35 3.18
CA VAL A 151 -7.55 -13.42 4.16
C VAL A 151 -7.52 -14.79 3.47
N ILE A 152 -8.50 -15.08 2.60
CA ILE A 152 -8.52 -16.32 1.82
C ILE A 152 -7.26 -16.43 0.94
N GLY A 153 -6.87 -15.34 0.26
CA GLY A 153 -5.64 -15.28 -0.53
C GLY A 153 -4.39 -15.59 0.29
N TYR A 154 -4.27 -15.04 1.50
CA TYR A 154 -3.12 -15.33 2.39
C TYR A 154 -3.12 -16.77 2.91
N ILE A 155 -4.28 -17.34 3.21
CA ILE A 155 -4.38 -18.77 3.59
C ILE A 155 -3.94 -19.66 2.42
N MET A 156 -4.34 -19.32 1.20
CA MET A 156 -3.93 -20.06 0.00
C MET A 156 -2.42 -19.99 -0.25
N LEU A 157 -1.74 -18.88 0.08
CA LEU A 157 -0.28 -18.82 -0.01
C LEU A 157 0.41 -19.91 0.79
N TRP A 158 -0.13 -20.29 1.95
CA TRP A 158 0.41 -21.39 2.75
C TRP A 158 0.46 -22.72 1.99
N PHE A 159 -0.53 -22.99 1.15
CA PHE A 159 -0.58 -24.22 0.34
C PHE A 159 0.17 -24.11 -0.99
N LEU A 160 0.33 -22.91 -1.53
CA LEU A 160 0.90 -22.68 -2.85
C LEU A 160 2.40 -22.36 -2.82
N PHE A 161 2.95 -21.98 -1.67
CA PHE A 161 4.38 -21.82 -1.51
C PHE A 161 5.05 -23.18 -1.33
N ILE A 162 5.40 -23.80 -2.48
CA ILE A 162 6.09 -25.08 -2.54
C ILE A 162 7.56 -24.81 -2.90
N PRO A 163 8.53 -25.26 -2.07
CA PRO A 163 9.95 -25.14 -2.38
C PRO A 163 10.28 -25.70 -3.78
N GLY A 164 11.06 -24.95 -4.56
CA GLY A 164 11.46 -25.34 -5.91
C GLY A 164 10.42 -25.10 -7.02
N LYS A 165 9.23 -24.60 -6.70
CA LYS A 165 8.19 -24.27 -7.69
C LYS A 165 7.69 -22.82 -7.57
N PRO A 166 8.51 -21.82 -7.88
CA PRO A 166 8.16 -20.40 -7.67
C PRO A 166 6.94 -19.94 -8.49
N PHE A 167 6.61 -20.59 -9.60
CA PHE A 167 5.45 -20.23 -10.43
C PHE A 167 4.09 -20.45 -9.75
N MET A 168 4.04 -21.30 -8.72
CA MET A 168 2.80 -21.59 -7.99
C MET A 168 2.19 -20.36 -7.31
N PHE A 169 2.99 -19.33 -7.03
CA PHE A 169 2.48 -18.09 -6.42
C PHE A 169 1.52 -17.33 -7.35
N ILE A 170 1.61 -17.49 -8.67
CA ILE A 170 0.72 -16.84 -9.63
C ILE A 170 -0.74 -17.23 -9.34
N PHE A 171 -0.99 -18.47 -8.95
CA PHE A 171 -2.32 -18.91 -8.53
C PHE A 171 -2.82 -18.18 -7.30
N ALA A 172 -1.93 -17.83 -6.36
CA ALA A 172 -2.28 -17.06 -5.18
C ALA A 172 -2.68 -15.61 -5.51
N LEU A 173 -2.19 -15.04 -6.61
CA LEU A 173 -2.62 -13.74 -7.12
C LEU A 173 -3.94 -13.84 -7.89
N VAL A 174 -4.11 -14.88 -8.70
CA VAL A 174 -5.28 -15.03 -9.59
C VAL A 174 -6.54 -15.36 -8.81
N VAL A 175 -6.47 -16.24 -7.82
CA VAL A 175 -7.66 -16.72 -7.09
C VAL A 175 -8.41 -15.59 -6.36
N PRO A 176 -7.79 -14.69 -5.59
CA PRO A 176 -8.48 -13.57 -4.97
C PRO A 176 -9.13 -12.63 -5.99
N ILE A 177 -8.51 -12.45 -7.17
CA ILE A 177 -9.07 -11.63 -8.24
C ILE A 177 -10.34 -12.27 -8.80
N VAL A 178 -10.28 -13.57 -9.12
CA VAL A 178 -11.43 -14.32 -9.62
C VAL A 178 -12.56 -14.33 -8.58
N LEU A 179 -12.23 -14.54 -7.30
CA LEU A 179 -13.21 -14.51 -6.21
C LEU A 179 -13.85 -13.12 -6.07
N SER A 180 -13.08 -12.05 -6.25
CA SER A 180 -13.59 -10.68 -6.24
C SER A 180 -14.56 -10.42 -7.40
N LEU A 181 -14.30 -11.00 -8.57
CA LEU A 181 -15.20 -10.91 -9.74
C LEU A 181 -16.50 -11.68 -9.52
N VAL A 182 -16.43 -12.84 -8.88
CA VAL A 182 -17.63 -13.67 -8.58
C VAL A 182 -18.55 -12.98 -7.57
N VAL A 183 -17.98 -12.27 -6.60
CA VAL A 183 -18.77 -11.57 -5.57
C VAL A 183 -19.34 -10.23 -6.07
N MET A 184 -18.82 -9.69 -7.16
CA MET A 184 -19.24 -8.41 -7.77
C MET A 184 -20.59 -8.54 -8.51
#